data_50b485635b1fec3c569388227a275e60
#
_entry.id   50b485635b1fec3c569388227a275e60
#
_cell.length_a   1.000
_cell.length_b   1.000
_cell.length_c   1.000
_cell.angle_alpha   90.00
_cell.angle_beta   90.00
_cell.angle_gamma   90.00
#
_symmetry.space_group_name_H-M   'P 1'
#
loop_
_entity.id
_entity.type
_entity.pdbx_description
1 polymer ?
#
loop_
_entity_poly.entity_id
_entity_poly.type
_entity_poly.pdbx_seq_one_letter_code
_entity_poly.pdbx_strand_id
1 'polypeptide(L)'
;MRNEKRKVQMQSAKLPLKAVAIVALVLLAVSSAVISVDAHMPGAKPLPEFELEPISIYDGDTLIDISLDDIGDYHGEICVCGGCAFRATQLGISKILGDEIPARDDIKIVSRLPTPGSRDCFQYITGTGPGIETKTKGEYKVILPDGTAVVNLSNKDLKKASNDNTLDNFRFEVCRKSTGECFEVVLKLGVFSEDYFELRKKVKFGIPENATSEEKALFKSEWEDTRDKFLTSPDWELFEDVEEPEEEEPDVVGGATFLLILVIGLILLVALVHSRKKAS
;
A
#
# COMPACT_ATOMS: atom_id res chain seq x y z
N MET A 1 -62.93 13.25 -41.51
CA MET A 1 -61.79 13.32 -40.60
C MET A 1 -60.70 12.44 -41.18
N ARG A 2 -59.70 13.01 -41.85
CA ARG A 2 -58.57 12.30 -42.48
C ARG A 2 -57.38 12.31 -41.57
N ASN A 3 -56.92 11.14 -41.12
CA ASN A 3 -55.70 10.94 -40.35
C ASN A 3 -54.50 10.87 -41.32
N GLU A 4 -53.70 11.93 -41.37
CA GLU A 4 -52.43 11.93 -42.08
C GLU A 4 -51.33 11.36 -41.15
N LYS A 5 -50.87 10.17 -41.46
CA LYS A 5 -49.67 9.56 -40.86
C LYS A 5 -48.44 10.19 -41.49
N ARG A 6 -47.76 11.14 -40.77
CA ARG A 6 -46.45 11.61 -41.14
C ARG A 6 -45.42 10.49 -40.97
N LYS A 7 -44.90 9.98 -42.07
CA LYS A 7 -43.68 9.13 -42.07
C LYS A 7 -42.48 10.06 -41.88
N VAL A 8 -41.83 9.91 -40.68
CA VAL A 8 -40.52 10.54 -40.47
C VAL A 8 -39.48 9.68 -41.18
N GLN A 9 -38.96 10.22 -42.27
CA GLN A 9 -37.90 9.62 -43.06
C GLN A 9 -36.56 9.96 -42.38
N MET A 10 -35.98 9.01 -41.64
CA MET A 10 -34.62 9.12 -41.09
C MET A 10 -33.63 9.07 -42.27
N GLN A 11 -33.11 10.23 -42.69
CA GLN A 11 -31.98 10.26 -43.58
C GLN A 11 -30.71 9.88 -42.82
N SER A 12 -30.20 8.72 -43.14
CA SER A 12 -28.86 8.25 -42.69
C SER A 12 -27.81 9.16 -43.35
N ALA A 13 -27.32 10.13 -42.60
CA ALA A 13 -26.20 10.97 -43.01
C ALA A 13 -24.93 10.11 -43.00
N LYS A 14 -24.48 9.71 -44.20
CA LYS A 14 -23.14 9.04 -44.34
C LYS A 14 -22.08 10.14 -44.08
N LEU A 15 -21.39 10.02 -42.95
CA LEU A 15 -20.21 10.85 -42.69
C LEU A 15 -19.18 10.64 -43.80
N PRO A 16 -18.58 11.71 -44.37
CA PRO A 16 -17.54 11.57 -45.38
C PRO A 16 -16.32 10.89 -44.79
N LEU A 17 -15.74 9.96 -45.54
CA LEU A 17 -14.60 9.12 -45.10
C LEU A 17 -13.44 9.92 -44.50
N LYS A 18 -13.24 11.18 -44.98
CA LYS A 18 -12.25 12.12 -44.43
C LYS A 18 -12.56 12.56 -43.00
N ALA A 19 -13.83 12.73 -42.65
CA ALA A 19 -14.23 13.09 -41.28
C ALA A 19 -14.03 11.93 -40.29
N VAL A 20 -14.28 10.68 -40.71
CA VAL A 20 -14.00 9.48 -39.92
C VAL A 20 -12.50 9.32 -39.68
N ALA A 21 -11.66 9.56 -40.70
CA ALA A 21 -10.22 9.50 -40.57
C ALA A 21 -9.65 10.56 -39.61
N ILE A 22 -10.20 11.79 -39.62
CA ILE A 22 -9.78 12.86 -38.70
C ILE A 22 -10.18 12.53 -37.26
N VAL A 23 -11.38 12.02 -37.05
CA VAL A 23 -11.84 11.62 -35.70
C VAL A 23 -10.99 10.45 -35.16
N ALA A 24 -10.66 9.46 -36.01
CA ALA A 24 -9.76 8.37 -35.63
C ALA A 24 -8.34 8.85 -35.30
N LEU A 25 -7.82 9.85 -36.05
CA LEU A 25 -6.50 10.43 -35.79
C LEU A 25 -6.48 11.26 -34.50
N VAL A 26 -7.54 11.98 -34.18
CA VAL A 26 -7.70 12.74 -32.94
C VAL A 26 -7.85 11.79 -31.74
N LEU A 27 -8.60 10.70 -31.89
CA LEU A 27 -8.72 9.67 -30.84
C LEU A 27 -7.39 8.93 -30.59
N LEU A 28 -6.59 8.68 -31.65
CA LEU A 28 -5.26 8.12 -31.53
C LEU A 28 -4.25 9.09 -30.89
N ALA A 29 -4.37 10.39 -31.16
CA ALA A 29 -3.52 11.42 -30.58
C ALA A 29 -3.86 11.68 -29.09
N VAL A 30 -5.12 11.53 -28.69
CA VAL A 30 -5.54 11.66 -27.28
C VAL A 30 -5.13 10.44 -26.44
N SER A 31 -5.04 9.24 -27.05
CA SER A 31 -4.57 8.03 -26.36
C SER A 31 -3.02 8.00 -26.18
N SER A 32 -2.28 8.92 -26.74
CA SER A 32 -0.81 9.00 -26.57
C SER A 32 -0.36 10.15 -25.67
N ALA A 33 -1.28 10.94 -25.11
CA ALA A 33 -0.97 11.80 -23.98
C ALA A 33 -0.99 10.95 -22.69
N VAL A 34 -0.08 10.00 -22.58
CA VAL A 34 0.37 9.52 -21.26
C VAL A 34 0.98 10.78 -20.63
N ILE A 35 0.23 11.42 -19.72
CA ILE A 35 0.80 12.39 -18.81
C ILE A 35 1.90 11.60 -18.10
N SER A 36 3.15 11.86 -18.45
CA SER A 36 4.29 11.38 -17.71
C SER A 36 4.18 12.06 -16.35
N VAL A 37 3.50 11.43 -15.41
CA VAL A 37 3.69 11.72 -14.00
C VAL A 37 5.19 11.55 -13.80
N ASP A 38 5.85 12.58 -13.28
CA ASP A 38 7.31 12.60 -13.11
C ASP A 38 7.63 11.53 -12.05
N ALA A 39 7.80 10.28 -12.51
CA ALA A 39 7.98 9.13 -11.65
C ALA A 39 9.19 9.37 -10.75
N HIS A 40 9.04 9.14 -9.44
CA HIS A 40 10.12 9.32 -8.47
C HIS A 40 11.35 8.49 -8.81
N MET A 41 11.14 7.36 -9.50
CA MET A 41 12.21 6.50 -10.02
C MET A 41 11.91 6.11 -11.47
N PRO A 42 12.32 6.93 -12.46
CA PRO A 42 12.10 6.63 -13.88
C PRO A 42 12.67 5.27 -14.29
N GLY A 43 11.84 4.48 -14.98
CA GLY A 43 12.23 3.16 -15.44
C GLY A 43 12.41 2.11 -14.35
N ALA A 44 11.76 2.28 -13.19
CA ALA A 44 11.68 1.25 -12.18
C ALA A 44 11.01 -0.02 -12.73
N LYS A 45 11.41 -1.17 -12.18
CA LYS A 45 10.76 -2.47 -12.51
C LYS A 45 9.28 -2.45 -12.12
N PRO A 46 8.43 -3.24 -12.79
CA PRO A 46 7.05 -3.44 -12.37
C PRO A 46 6.96 -3.83 -10.88
N LEU A 47 5.82 -3.56 -10.27
CA LEU A 47 5.56 -4.02 -8.90
C LEU A 47 5.57 -5.55 -8.87
N PRO A 48 6.04 -6.18 -7.78
CA PRO A 48 5.85 -7.59 -7.55
C PRO A 48 4.35 -7.89 -7.39
N GLU A 49 3.95 -9.14 -7.47
CA GLU A 49 2.64 -9.56 -6.97
C GLU A 49 2.65 -9.43 -5.46
N PHE A 50 1.65 -8.75 -4.89
CA PHE A 50 1.52 -8.55 -3.46
C PHE A 50 0.04 -8.56 -3.06
N GLU A 51 -0.21 -9.00 -1.84
CA GLU A 51 -1.53 -8.95 -1.21
C GLU A 51 -1.37 -8.21 0.12
N LEU A 52 -1.85 -6.98 0.17
CA LEU A 52 -1.95 -6.19 1.38
C LEU A 52 -3.42 -5.90 1.65
N GLU A 53 -3.87 -6.23 2.85
CA GLU A 53 -5.21 -5.89 3.29
C GLU A 53 -5.41 -4.37 3.23
N PRO A 54 -6.59 -3.90 2.82
CA PRO A 54 -6.87 -2.47 2.85
C PRO A 54 -7.00 -1.96 4.30
N ILE A 55 -6.86 -0.67 4.49
CA ILE A 55 -7.20 0.00 5.75
C ILE A 55 -8.70 0.30 5.71
N SER A 56 -9.48 -0.44 6.51
CA SER A 56 -10.92 -0.18 6.68
C SER A 56 -11.14 0.94 7.70
N ILE A 57 -11.92 1.95 7.33
CA ILE A 57 -12.28 3.07 8.22
C ILE A 57 -13.73 3.52 8.00
N TYR A 58 -14.35 4.10 9.02
CA TYR A 58 -15.62 4.81 8.87
C TYR A 58 -15.40 6.27 8.47
N ASP A 59 -15.94 6.70 7.34
CA ASP A 59 -16.03 8.11 6.94
C ASP A 59 -17.46 8.62 7.21
N GLY A 60 -17.68 9.17 8.39
CA GLY A 60 -19.02 9.32 8.96
C GLY A 60 -19.65 7.95 9.19
N ASP A 61 -20.84 7.72 8.63
CA ASP A 61 -21.55 6.43 8.73
C ASP A 61 -21.19 5.45 7.59
N THR A 62 -20.23 5.75 6.76
CA THR A 62 -19.87 4.92 5.59
C THR A 62 -18.57 4.18 5.84
N LEU A 63 -18.63 2.85 5.81
CA LEU A 63 -17.43 2.03 5.78
C LEU A 63 -16.76 2.16 4.41
N ILE A 64 -15.48 2.44 4.40
CA ILE A 64 -14.62 2.49 3.22
C ILE A 64 -13.34 1.69 3.47
N ASP A 65 -12.85 1.08 2.41
CA ASP A 65 -11.58 0.39 2.38
C ASP A 65 -10.60 1.22 1.56
N ILE A 66 -9.44 1.51 2.13
CA ILE A 66 -8.36 2.25 1.48
C ILE A 66 -7.26 1.27 1.17
N SER A 67 -7.04 0.99 -0.11
CA SER A 67 -5.97 0.14 -0.60
C SER A 67 -4.66 0.92 -0.80
N LEU A 68 -3.56 0.20 -0.93
CA LEU A 68 -2.29 0.83 -1.32
C LEU A 68 -2.34 1.35 -2.77
N ASP A 69 -3.15 0.74 -3.64
CA ASP A 69 -3.37 1.23 -5.00
C ASP A 69 -4.05 2.60 -5.02
N ASP A 70 -5.03 2.85 -4.12
CA ASP A 70 -5.64 4.18 -3.97
C ASP A 70 -4.61 5.24 -3.59
N ILE A 71 -3.66 4.87 -2.72
CA ILE A 71 -2.54 5.75 -2.36
C ILE A 71 -1.62 5.97 -3.56
N GLY A 72 -1.34 4.91 -4.32
CA GLY A 72 -0.55 4.97 -5.54
C GLY A 72 -1.18 5.89 -6.59
N ASP A 73 -2.47 5.78 -6.83
CA ASP A 73 -3.22 6.62 -7.75
C ASP A 73 -3.23 8.09 -7.32
N TYR A 74 -3.40 8.36 -6.02
CA TYR A 74 -3.37 9.71 -5.47
C TYR A 74 -1.98 10.36 -5.55
N HIS A 75 -0.93 9.59 -5.24
CA HIS A 75 0.45 10.06 -5.25
C HIS A 75 1.07 10.10 -6.65
N GLY A 76 0.58 9.25 -7.56
CA GLY A 76 1.08 9.03 -8.92
C GLY A 76 1.91 7.76 -9.10
N GLU A 77 2.35 7.12 -8.02
CA GLU A 77 3.02 5.82 -8.03
C GLU A 77 3.06 5.19 -6.62
N ILE A 78 3.24 3.89 -6.53
CA ILE A 78 3.59 3.22 -5.27
C ILE A 78 5.11 3.33 -5.06
N CYS A 79 5.51 4.19 -4.14
CA CYS A 79 6.92 4.44 -3.82
C CYS A 79 7.30 3.88 -2.44
N VAL A 80 8.62 3.81 -2.17
CA VAL A 80 9.17 3.35 -0.88
C VAL A 80 8.51 4.04 0.32
N CYS A 81 8.42 5.39 0.28
CA CYS A 81 7.86 6.14 1.41
C CYS A 81 6.35 6.00 1.55
N GLY A 82 5.62 5.85 0.45
CA GLY A 82 4.17 5.58 0.44
C GLY A 82 3.86 4.20 0.99
N GLY A 83 4.55 3.16 0.52
CA GLY A 83 4.40 1.79 1.02
C GLY A 83 4.75 1.66 2.50
N CYS A 84 5.86 2.27 2.94
CA CYS A 84 6.23 2.32 4.35
C CYS A 84 5.15 3.00 5.21
N ALA A 85 4.65 4.16 4.78
CA ALA A 85 3.63 4.91 5.50
C ALA A 85 2.30 4.15 5.61
N PHE A 86 1.90 3.46 4.54
CA PHE A 86 0.71 2.62 4.53
C PHE A 86 0.82 1.47 5.53
N ARG A 87 1.91 0.68 5.47
CA ARG A 87 2.18 -0.42 6.38
C ARG A 87 2.29 0.04 7.84
N ALA A 88 2.97 1.16 8.08
CA ALA A 88 3.05 1.74 9.41
C ALA A 88 1.68 2.15 9.97
N THR A 89 0.77 2.63 9.11
CA THR A 89 -0.60 2.97 9.53
C THR A 89 -1.42 1.73 9.85
N GLN A 90 -1.32 0.68 9.02
CA GLN A 90 -1.98 -0.61 9.30
C GLN A 90 -1.55 -1.15 10.67
N LEU A 91 -0.24 -1.24 10.91
CA LEU A 91 0.30 -1.71 12.18
C LEU A 91 -0.15 -0.84 13.36
N GLY A 92 -0.04 0.49 13.23
CA GLY A 92 -0.42 1.42 14.29
C GLY A 92 -1.92 1.31 14.65
N ILE A 93 -2.79 1.22 13.66
CA ILE A 93 -4.24 1.00 13.86
C ILE A 93 -4.48 -0.34 14.57
N SER A 94 -3.88 -1.41 14.10
CA SER A 94 -4.01 -2.75 14.71
C SER A 94 -3.56 -2.76 16.17
N LYS A 95 -2.46 -2.06 16.51
CA LYS A 95 -1.93 -2.00 17.88
C LYS A 95 -2.82 -1.24 18.86
N ILE A 96 -3.49 -0.16 18.41
CA ILE A 96 -4.32 0.68 19.30
C ILE A 96 -5.81 0.30 19.31
N LEU A 97 -6.30 -0.43 18.31
CA LEU A 97 -7.71 -0.75 18.14
C LEU A 97 -8.00 -2.25 18.08
N GLY A 98 -6.96 -3.10 17.86
CA GLY A 98 -7.16 -4.52 17.59
C GLY A 98 -8.03 -4.71 16.34
N ASP A 99 -9.18 -5.38 16.53
CA ASP A 99 -10.14 -5.65 15.44
C ASP A 99 -11.19 -4.54 15.26
N GLU A 100 -11.14 -3.45 16.05
CA GLU A 100 -12.08 -2.34 15.95
C GLU A 100 -11.76 -1.50 14.69
N ILE A 101 -12.77 -1.22 13.86
CA ILE A 101 -12.64 -0.34 12.71
C ILE A 101 -12.74 1.12 13.19
N PRO A 102 -11.69 1.95 12.97
CA PRO A 102 -11.69 3.33 13.44
C PRO A 102 -12.63 4.23 12.65
N ALA A 103 -13.14 5.28 13.30
CA ALA A 103 -13.68 6.42 12.60
C ALA A 103 -12.54 7.30 12.10
N ARG A 104 -12.65 7.82 10.86
CA ARG A 104 -11.60 8.65 10.23
C ARG A 104 -11.24 9.87 11.08
N ASP A 105 -12.22 10.54 11.66
CA ASP A 105 -12.03 11.72 12.49
C ASP A 105 -11.44 11.41 13.87
N ASP A 106 -11.37 10.14 14.25
CA ASP A 106 -10.72 9.68 15.48
C ASP A 106 -9.23 9.29 15.25
N ILE A 107 -8.78 9.27 14.00
CA ILE A 107 -7.39 8.99 13.66
C ILE A 107 -6.55 10.26 13.68
N LYS A 108 -5.38 10.19 14.31
CA LYS A 108 -4.33 11.20 14.22
C LYS A 108 -3.00 10.53 13.91
N ILE A 109 -2.28 11.06 12.92
CA ILE A 109 -0.97 10.56 12.52
C ILE A 109 0.07 11.67 12.66
N VAL A 110 1.19 11.35 13.32
CA VAL A 110 2.35 12.22 13.42
C VAL A 110 3.55 11.51 12.78
N SER A 111 4.11 12.11 11.76
CA SER A 111 5.26 11.54 11.01
C SER A 111 6.52 12.34 11.27
N ARG A 112 7.68 11.67 11.31
CA ARG A 112 9.00 12.32 11.26
C ARG A 112 9.64 12.21 9.87
N LEU A 113 8.91 11.63 8.88
CA LEU A 113 9.39 11.44 7.52
C LEU A 113 8.82 12.52 6.58
N PRO A 114 9.58 13.60 6.30
CA PRO A 114 9.11 14.71 5.47
C PRO A 114 9.28 14.38 3.98
N THR A 115 8.53 13.42 3.44
CA THR A 115 8.58 13.06 2.01
C THR A 115 7.20 13.22 1.36
N PRO A 116 7.12 13.49 0.04
CA PRO A 116 5.83 13.56 -0.65
C PRO A 116 5.02 12.27 -0.51
N GLY A 117 5.63 11.09 -0.71
CA GLY A 117 4.92 9.80 -0.66
C GLY A 117 4.31 9.50 0.71
N SER A 118 5.06 9.72 1.82
CA SER A 118 4.51 9.53 3.16
C SER A 118 3.42 10.55 3.49
N ARG A 119 3.63 11.84 3.11
CA ARG A 119 2.61 12.87 3.30
C ARG A 119 1.31 12.50 2.58
N ASP A 120 1.40 12.14 1.31
CA ASP A 120 0.22 11.88 0.48
C ASP A 120 -0.54 10.66 1.00
N CYS A 121 0.17 9.61 1.45
CA CYS A 121 -0.43 8.45 2.11
C CYS A 121 -1.19 8.86 3.37
N PHE A 122 -0.56 9.55 4.31
CA PHE A 122 -1.19 9.94 5.56
C PHE A 122 -2.35 10.93 5.35
N GLN A 123 -2.19 11.86 4.41
CA GLN A 123 -3.26 12.81 4.06
C GLN A 123 -4.45 12.10 3.41
N TYR A 124 -4.22 11.08 2.59
CA TYR A 124 -5.30 10.29 2.00
C TYR A 124 -6.09 9.53 3.07
N ILE A 125 -5.40 8.81 3.95
CA ILE A 125 -6.03 8.05 5.02
C ILE A 125 -6.81 8.97 5.96
N THR A 126 -6.22 10.09 6.39
CA THR A 126 -6.87 11.05 7.30
C THR A 126 -7.87 11.97 6.62
N GLY A 127 -7.96 11.97 5.29
CA GLY A 127 -8.86 12.86 4.53
C GLY A 127 -8.43 14.34 4.56
N THR A 128 -7.16 14.64 4.90
CA THR A 128 -6.66 16.02 5.04
C THR A 128 -5.97 16.55 3.78
N GLY A 129 -5.78 15.70 2.77
CA GLY A 129 -5.11 16.05 1.53
C GLY A 129 -5.95 16.89 0.57
N PRO A 130 -5.31 17.64 -0.32
CA PRO A 130 -6.01 18.41 -1.35
C PRO A 130 -6.74 17.48 -2.33
N GLY A 131 -7.96 17.83 -2.68
CA GLY A 131 -8.76 17.08 -3.66
C GLY A 131 -9.40 15.78 -3.11
N ILE A 132 -9.20 15.47 -1.84
CA ILE A 132 -9.83 14.30 -1.20
C ILE A 132 -11.20 14.73 -0.67
N GLU A 133 -12.25 14.11 -1.21
CA GLU A 133 -13.63 14.34 -0.77
C GLU A 133 -13.98 13.34 0.33
N THR A 134 -14.20 13.84 1.55
CA THR A 134 -14.53 13.02 2.73
C THR A 134 -15.63 13.67 3.55
N LYS A 135 -16.40 12.86 4.29
CA LYS A 135 -17.43 13.36 5.24
C LYS A 135 -16.81 13.85 6.53
N THR A 136 -15.75 13.18 6.97
CA THR A 136 -15.02 13.49 8.20
C THR A 136 -13.51 13.57 7.93
N LYS A 137 -12.76 14.18 8.85
CA LYS A 137 -11.32 14.34 8.72
C LYS A 137 -10.61 14.00 10.02
N GLY A 138 -9.58 13.17 9.90
CA GLY A 138 -8.61 12.95 10.94
C GLY A 138 -7.61 14.10 11.07
N GLU A 139 -6.47 13.81 11.66
CA GLU A 139 -5.38 14.77 11.82
C GLU A 139 -4.07 14.18 11.27
N TYR A 140 -3.33 14.99 10.53
CA TYR A 140 -1.97 14.67 10.10
C TYR A 140 -1.05 15.84 10.33
N LYS A 141 0.15 15.55 10.84
CA LYS A 141 1.26 16.52 10.91
C LYS A 141 2.60 15.82 10.72
N VAL A 142 3.57 16.55 10.20
CA VAL A 142 4.97 16.13 10.13
C VAL A 142 5.79 16.94 11.10
N ILE A 143 6.69 16.27 11.82
CA ILE A 143 7.71 16.89 12.67
C ILE A 143 9.00 16.97 11.86
N LEU A 144 9.48 18.17 11.62
CA LEU A 144 10.75 18.42 10.94
C LEU A 144 11.96 18.13 11.84
N PRO A 145 13.16 17.99 11.28
CA PRO A 145 14.38 17.73 12.07
C PRO A 145 14.66 18.76 13.17
N ASP A 146 14.21 20.01 13.00
CA ASP A 146 14.32 21.08 14.00
C ASP A 146 13.23 21.02 15.10
N GLY A 147 12.37 20.00 15.07
CA GLY A 147 11.25 19.82 15.98
C GLY A 147 9.97 20.58 15.61
N THR A 148 9.99 21.36 14.53
CA THR A 148 8.81 22.12 14.09
C THR A 148 7.72 21.18 13.57
N ALA A 149 6.51 21.30 14.12
CA ALA A 149 5.33 20.58 13.63
C ALA A 149 4.66 21.36 12.50
N VAL A 150 4.44 20.71 11.37
CA VAL A 150 3.80 21.32 10.18
C VAL A 150 2.68 20.43 9.66
N VAL A 151 1.54 21.04 9.32
CA VAL A 151 0.37 20.34 8.78
C VAL A 151 0.41 20.28 7.25
N ASN A 152 0.82 21.37 6.59
CA ASN A 152 0.85 21.49 5.14
C ASN A 152 2.20 22.00 4.66
N LEU A 153 3.03 21.10 4.14
CA LEU A 153 4.27 21.45 3.46
C LEU A 153 4.09 21.35 1.94
N SER A 154 4.61 22.34 1.22
CA SER A 154 4.69 22.25 -0.23
C SER A 154 5.66 21.13 -0.64
N ASN A 155 5.52 20.59 -1.86
CA ASN A 155 6.46 19.60 -2.39
C ASN A 155 7.91 20.11 -2.39
N LYS A 156 8.11 21.42 -2.62
CA LYS A 156 9.43 22.06 -2.56
C LYS A 156 10.03 22.00 -1.16
N ASP A 157 9.23 22.32 -0.14
CA ASP A 157 9.70 22.34 1.25
C ASP A 157 9.93 20.94 1.78
N LEU A 158 9.06 19.97 1.43
CA LEU A 158 9.27 18.55 1.71
C LEU A 158 10.56 18.03 1.07
N LYS A 159 10.79 18.35 -0.20
CA LYS A 159 12.01 17.97 -0.89
C LYS A 159 13.24 18.51 -0.20
N LYS A 160 13.20 19.78 0.26
CA LYS A 160 14.29 20.38 1.02
C LYS A 160 14.48 19.72 2.39
N ALA A 161 13.40 19.49 3.11
CA ALA A 161 13.46 18.85 4.44
C ALA A 161 13.93 17.39 4.37
N SER A 162 13.67 16.71 3.24
CA SER A 162 14.07 15.32 3.06
C SER A 162 15.54 15.10 2.63
N ASN A 163 16.30 16.16 2.39
CA ASN A 163 17.71 16.04 1.95
C ASN A 163 18.57 15.23 2.93
N ASP A 164 18.34 15.43 4.21
CA ASP A 164 19.11 14.84 5.29
C ASP A 164 18.36 13.71 6.01
N ASN A 165 17.35 13.11 5.36
CA ASN A 165 16.65 11.96 5.92
C ASN A 165 17.60 10.78 6.11
N THR A 166 17.43 10.15 7.27
CA THR A 166 18.10 8.93 7.70
C THR A 166 17.03 7.91 8.13
N LEU A 167 17.43 6.75 8.59
CA LEU A 167 16.52 5.77 9.17
C LEU A 167 15.71 6.34 10.35
N ASP A 168 16.31 7.23 11.16
CA ASP A 168 15.64 7.84 12.33
C ASP A 168 14.38 8.65 11.97
N ASN A 169 14.24 9.05 10.70
CA ASN A 169 13.05 9.73 10.23
C ASN A 169 11.86 8.76 9.96
N PHE A 170 12.12 7.46 9.88
CA PHE A 170 11.08 6.46 9.66
C PHE A 170 10.41 6.06 10.98
N ARG A 171 9.82 7.07 11.64
CA ARG A 171 9.04 6.97 12.87
C ARG A 171 7.70 7.63 12.68
N PHE A 172 6.66 6.92 13.10
CA PHE A 172 5.28 7.32 12.89
C PHE A 172 4.49 7.06 14.17
N GLU A 173 3.80 8.06 14.67
CA GLU A 173 2.88 7.91 15.80
C GLU A 173 1.46 7.87 15.24
N VAL A 174 0.76 6.77 15.45
CA VAL A 174 -0.66 6.61 15.15
C VAL A 174 -1.43 6.70 16.46
N CYS A 175 -2.46 7.55 16.51
CA CYS A 175 -3.21 7.81 17.74
C CYS A 175 -4.70 7.70 17.50
N ARG A 176 -5.41 7.24 18.55
CA ARG A 176 -6.84 7.37 18.72
C ARG A 176 -7.13 8.67 19.48
N LYS A 177 -7.77 9.65 18.82
CA LYS A 177 -8.00 10.98 19.42
C LYS A 177 -8.96 10.95 20.60
N SER A 178 -9.98 10.11 20.56
CA SER A 178 -11.00 10.00 21.59
C SER A 178 -10.46 9.50 22.93
N THR A 179 -9.43 8.63 22.90
CA THR A 179 -8.79 8.07 24.10
C THR A 179 -7.46 8.72 24.41
N GLY A 180 -6.82 9.33 23.40
CA GLY A 180 -5.44 9.82 23.48
C GLY A 180 -4.38 8.70 23.43
N GLU A 181 -4.80 7.46 23.22
CA GLU A 181 -3.88 6.33 23.04
C GLU A 181 -3.10 6.46 21.75
N CYS A 182 -1.80 6.19 21.79
CA CYS A 182 -0.89 6.28 20.67
C CYS A 182 0.05 5.09 20.63
N PHE A 183 0.42 4.66 19.42
CA PHE A 183 1.47 3.68 19.18
C PHE A 183 2.53 4.28 18.24
N GLU A 184 3.80 4.24 18.65
CA GLU A 184 4.91 4.65 17.80
C GLU A 184 5.38 3.47 16.98
N VAL A 185 5.31 3.59 15.66
CA VAL A 185 5.83 2.61 14.70
C VAL A 185 7.21 3.07 14.27
N VAL A 186 8.20 2.21 14.46
CA VAL A 186 9.61 2.46 14.15
C VAL A 186 10.11 1.42 13.16
N LEU A 187 10.77 1.86 12.10
CA LEU A 187 11.34 0.97 11.11
C LEU A 187 12.61 0.29 11.64
N LYS A 188 12.73 -1.02 11.39
CA LYS A 188 13.91 -1.81 11.80
C LYS A 188 15.18 -1.40 11.05
N LEU A 189 16.30 -1.46 11.76
CA LEU A 189 17.63 -1.43 11.15
C LEU A 189 17.76 -2.64 10.18
N GLY A 190 18.26 -2.37 8.97
CA GLY A 190 18.46 -3.41 7.94
C GLY A 190 17.35 -3.52 6.89
N VAL A 191 16.25 -2.78 7.04
CA VAL A 191 15.26 -2.66 5.95
C VAL A 191 15.89 -1.95 4.75
N PHE A 192 16.69 -0.93 5.00
CA PHE A 192 17.55 -0.28 4.01
C PHE A 192 18.96 -0.87 4.06
N SER A 193 19.69 -0.81 2.93
CA SER A 193 21.12 -1.07 2.90
C SER A 193 21.89 0.01 3.68
N GLU A 194 23.10 -0.30 4.10
CA GLU A 194 23.96 0.60 4.90
C GLU A 194 24.18 1.96 4.18
N ASP A 195 24.39 1.92 2.88
CA ASP A 195 24.72 3.12 2.08
C ASP A 195 23.50 3.80 1.44
N TYR A 196 22.28 3.29 1.66
CA TYR A 196 21.06 3.76 0.98
C TYR A 196 20.85 5.27 1.05
N PHE A 197 20.97 5.85 2.24
CA PHE A 197 20.68 7.27 2.44
C PHE A 197 21.76 8.19 1.84
N GLU A 198 23.02 7.79 1.90
CA GLU A 198 24.11 8.52 1.26
C GLU A 198 23.98 8.47 -0.26
N LEU A 199 23.67 7.30 -0.79
CA LEU A 199 23.45 7.10 -2.22
C LEU A 199 22.21 7.89 -2.70
N ARG A 200 21.13 7.86 -1.92
CA ARG A 200 19.94 8.67 -2.16
C ARG A 200 20.26 10.16 -2.21
N LYS A 201 21.07 10.65 -1.28
CA LYS A 201 21.50 12.06 -1.20
C LYS A 201 22.24 12.48 -2.45
N LYS A 202 23.18 11.68 -2.94
CA LYS A 202 23.90 11.91 -4.19
C LYS A 202 22.95 11.88 -5.40
N VAL A 203 22.11 10.84 -5.51
CA VAL A 203 21.29 10.63 -6.71
C VAL A 203 20.16 11.64 -6.81
N LYS A 204 19.46 11.92 -5.69
CA LYS A 204 18.26 12.78 -5.71
C LYS A 204 18.58 14.27 -5.57
N PHE A 205 19.69 14.62 -4.93
CA PHE A 205 20.00 16.01 -4.58
C PHE A 205 21.36 16.48 -5.10
N GLY A 206 22.24 15.58 -5.56
CA GLY A 206 23.59 15.93 -6.00
C GLY A 206 24.50 16.39 -4.86
N ILE A 207 24.38 15.82 -3.68
CA ILE A 207 25.09 16.22 -2.46
C ILE A 207 25.92 15.04 -1.93
N PRO A 208 27.22 15.18 -1.66
CA PRO A 208 28.02 16.40 -1.86
C PRO A 208 28.36 16.68 -3.33
N GLU A 209 28.16 15.70 -4.21
CA GLU A 209 28.41 15.75 -5.64
C GLU A 209 27.38 14.93 -6.41
N ASN A 210 27.32 15.13 -7.72
CA ASN A 210 26.42 14.37 -8.57
C ASN A 210 26.85 12.90 -8.63
N ALA A 211 25.85 11.99 -8.54
CA ALA A 211 26.06 10.57 -8.63
C ALA A 211 26.54 10.13 -10.02
N THR A 212 27.43 9.14 -10.07
CA THR A 212 27.85 8.46 -11.31
C THR A 212 26.71 7.63 -11.90
N SER A 213 26.91 7.07 -13.08
CA SER A 213 25.93 6.16 -13.71
C SER A 213 25.76 4.87 -12.92
N GLU A 214 26.84 4.35 -12.36
CA GLU A 214 26.88 3.15 -11.53
C GLU A 214 26.14 3.38 -10.21
N GLU A 215 26.37 4.51 -9.53
CA GLU A 215 25.68 4.90 -8.31
C GLU A 215 24.17 5.09 -8.54
N LYS A 216 23.77 5.65 -9.68
CA LYS A 216 22.36 5.77 -10.06
C LYS A 216 21.71 4.42 -10.29
N ALA A 217 22.42 3.49 -10.96
CA ALA A 217 21.91 2.14 -11.19
C ALA A 217 21.79 1.36 -9.87
N LEU A 218 22.79 1.47 -9.00
CA LEU A 218 22.76 0.85 -7.66
C LEU A 218 21.60 1.39 -6.83
N PHE A 219 21.48 2.71 -6.73
CA PHE A 219 20.38 3.33 -5.99
C PHE A 219 19.01 2.90 -6.51
N LYS A 220 18.87 2.79 -7.84
CA LYS A 220 17.63 2.32 -8.44
C LYS A 220 17.30 0.89 -7.99
N SER A 221 18.27 -0.02 -8.02
CA SER A 221 18.09 -1.40 -7.55
C SER A 221 17.70 -1.46 -6.08
N GLU A 222 18.41 -0.75 -5.22
CA GLU A 222 18.13 -0.70 -3.79
C GLU A 222 16.77 -0.08 -3.48
N TRP A 223 16.38 0.96 -4.22
CA TRP A 223 15.07 1.58 -4.09
C TRP A 223 13.95 0.61 -4.47
N GLU A 224 14.13 -0.14 -5.58
CA GLU A 224 13.19 -1.16 -6.03
C GLU A 224 13.05 -2.29 -5.02
N ASP A 225 14.17 -2.78 -4.50
CA ASP A 225 14.19 -3.88 -3.53
C ASP A 225 13.59 -3.45 -2.19
N THR A 226 13.86 -2.22 -1.75
CA THR A 226 13.25 -1.66 -0.53
C THR A 226 11.75 -1.45 -0.70
N ARG A 227 11.31 -0.93 -1.86
CA ARG A 227 9.89 -0.81 -2.17
C ARG A 227 9.20 -2.17 -2.07
N ASP A 228 9.78 -3.17 -2.71
CA ASP A 228 9.20 -4.51 -2.76
C ASP A 228 9.16 -5.17 -1.37
N LYS A 229 10.14 -4.91 -0.49
CA LYS A 229 10.06 -5.33 0.92
C LYS A 229 8.81 -4.78 1.61
N PHE A 230 8.47 -3.50 1.44
CA PHE A 230 7.23 -2.95 2.01
C PHE A 230 5.97 -3.57 1.44
N LEU A 231 6.02 -4.16 0.26
CA LEU A 231 4.88 -4.81 -0.38
C LEU A 231 4.72 -6.28 0.02
N THR A 232 5.81 -6.96 0.34
CA THR A 232 5.81 -8.43 0.45
C THR A 232 6.31 -8.98 1.78
N SER A 233 7.09 -8.22 2.56
CA SER A 233 7.59 -8.71 3.85
C SER A 233 6.54 -8.57 4.95
N PRO A 234 6.54 -9.49 5.94
CA PRO A 234 5.69 -9.38 7.11
C PRO A 234 6.15 -8.23 8.03
N ASP A 235 5.24 -7.74 8.89
CA ASP A 235 5.50 -6.60 9.77
C ASP A 235 6.68 -6.80 10.71
N TRP A 236 6.88 -8.03 11.19
CA TRP A 236 7.98 -8.37 12.09
C TRP A 236 9.37 -8.26 11.42
N GLU A 237 9.48 -8.30 10.10
CA GLU A 237 10.72 -8.00 9.38
C GLU A 237 10.94 -6.49 9.19
N LEU A 238 9.86 -5.72 9.15
CA LEU A 238 9.89 -4.29 8.80
C LEU A 238 10.00 -3.38 10.02
N PHE A 239 9.29 -3.69 11.10
CA PHE A 239 9.10 -2.76 12.24
C PHE A 239 9.63 -3.33 13.55
N GLU A 240 10.11 -2.42 14.41
CA GLU A 240 10.47 -2.73 15.80
C GLU A 240 9.21 -3.11 16.60
N ASP A 241 9.39 -3.81 17.70
CA ASP A 241 8.32 -4.20 18.63
C ASP A 241 7.18 -5.05 18.01
N VAL A 242 7.48 -5.74 16.90
CA VAL A 242 6.63 -6.76 16.29
C VAL A 242 7.34 -8.11 16.38
N GLU A 243 6.71 -9.06 17.07
CA GLU A 243 7.25 -10.40 17.23
C GLU A 243 6.93 -11.25 16.00
N GLU A 244 7.86 -12.12 15.63
CA GLU A 244 7.61 -13.17 14.66
C GLU A 244 6.54 -14.11 15.24
N PRO A 245 5.48 -14.47 14.49
CA PRO A 245 4.50 -15.44 14.95
C PRO A 245 5.20 -16.74 15.33
N GLU A 246 4.94 -17.26 16.54
CA GLU A 246 5.41 -18.59 16.90
C GLU A 246 4.86 -19.59 15.89
N GLU A 247 5.73 -20.38 15.25
CA GLU A 247 5.28 -21.49 14.40
C GLU A 247 4.44 -22.42 15.30
N GLU A 248 3.12 -22.46 15.07
CA GLU A 248 2.28 -23.48 15.71
C GLU A 248 2.84 -24.85 15.28
N GLU A 249 3.55 -25.51 16.21
CA GLU A 249 3.95 -26.89 15.97
C GLU A 249 2.68 -27.67 15.59
N PRO A 250 2.67 -28.36 14.43
CA PRO A 250 1.48 -29.06 13.98
C PRO A 250 1.07 -30.00 15.10
N ASP A 251 -0.19 -29.84 15.53
CA ASP A 251 -0.74 -30.60 16.68
C ASP A 251 -0.59 -32.09 16.42
N VAL A 252 0.50 -32.68 16.92
CA VAL A 252 0.92 -34.08 16.68
C VAL A 252 -0.14 -35.04 17.24
N VAL A 253 -1.04 -34.53 18.09
CA VAL A 253 -2.14 -35.31 18.68
C VAL A 253 -3.11 -35.81 17.58
N GLY A 254 -3.36 -35.04 16.53
CA GLY A 254 -4.23 -35.45 15.41
C GLY A 254 -3.66 -36.64 14.62
N GLY A 255 -2.34 -36.63 14.38
CA GLY A 255 -1.66 -37.72 13.63
C GLY A 255 -1.69 -39.06 14.33
N ALA A 256 -1.45 -39.08 15.64
CA ALA A 256 -1.47 -40.32 16.43
C ALA A 256 -2.88 -40.90 16.52
N THR A 257 -3.90 -40.07 16.66
CA THR A 257 -5.31 -40.50 16.71
C THR A 257 -5.76 -41.05 15.36
N PHE A 258 -5.33 -40.44 14.26
CA PHE A 258 -5.68 -40.89 12.91
C PHE A 258 -5.00 -42.26 12.58
N LEU A 259 -3.74 -42.43 13.00
CA LEU A 259 -3.03 -43.68 12.83
C LEU A 259 -3.67 -44.80 13.66
N LEU A 260 -4.09 -44.51 14.91
CA LEU A 260 -4.77 -45.46 15.78
C LEU A 260 -6.10 -45.94 15.19
N ILE A 261 -6.89 -45.02 14.62
CA ILE A 261 -8.16 -45.33 13.96
C ILE A 261 -7.93 -46.24 12.74
N LEU A 262 -6.90 -45.96 11.93
CA LEU A 262 -6.56 -46.76 10.76
C LEU A 262 -6.12 -48.17 11.17
N VAL A 263 -5.31 -48.31 12.24
CA VAL A 263 -4.85 -49.63 12.75
C VAL A 263 -6.01 -50.43 13.31
N ILE A 264 -6.92 -49.82 14.09
CA ILE A 264 -8.12 -50.47 14.61
C ILE A 264 -9.05 -50.91 13.47
N GLY A 265 -9.25 -50.07 12.46
CA GLY A 265 -10.03 -50.38 11.27
C GLY A 265 -9.47 -51.59 10.50
N LEU A 266 -8.15 -51.66 10.34
CA LEU A 266 -7.48 -52.77 9.67
C LEU A 266 -7.62 -54.06 10.45
N ILE A 267 -7.48 -54.05 11.80
CA ILE A 267 -7.67 -55.22 12.67
C ILE A 267 -9.10 -55.74 12.57
N LEU A 268 -10.11 -54.86 12.58
CA LEU A 268 -11.51 -55.25 12.45
C LEU A 268 -11.81 -55.86 11.06
N LEU A 269 -11.22 -55.30 10.00
CA LEU A 269 -11.37 -55.85 8.64
C LEU A 269 -10.77 -57.25 8.54
N VAL A 270 -9.59 -57.50 9.09
CA VAL A 270 -8.93 -58.81 9.11
C VAL A 270 -9.75 -59.82 9.91
N ALA A 271 -10.28 -59.41 11.08
CA ALA A 271 -11.17 -60.25 11.87
C ALA A 271 -12.46 -60.68 11.16
N LEU A 272 -13.08 -59.74 10.41
CA LEU A 272 -14.27 -60.00 9.60
C LEU A 272 -13.99 -60.96 8.45
N VAL A 273 -12.86 -60.84 7.78
CA VAL A 273 -12.46 -61.76 6.69
C VAL A 273 -12.19 -63.12 7.22
N HIS A 274 -11.57 -63.23 8.41
CA HIS A 274 -11.26 -64.52 9.06
C HIS A 274 -12.51 -65.25 9.55
N SER A 275 -13.49 -64.51 10.07
CA SER A 275 -14.78 -65.09 10.50
C SER A 275 -15.60 -65.63 9.34
N ARG A 276 -15.57 -64.97 8.19
CA ARG A 276 -16.25 -65.42 6.97
C ARG A 276 -15.67 -66.70 6.38
N LYS A 277 -14.33 -66.91 6.50
CA LYS A 277 -13.67 -68.16 6.06
C LYS A 277 -13.94 -69.37 6.96
N LYS A 278 -14.38 -69.17 8.21
CA LYS A 278 -14.76 -70.25 9.12
C LYS A 278 -16.25 -70.67 8.99
N ALA A 279 -17.05 -69.86 8.31
CA ALA A 279 -18.49 -70.10 8.12
C ALA A 279 -18.83 -70.70 6.71
N SER A 280 -17.84 -70.88 5.86
CA SER A 280 -17.89 -71.57 4.58
C SER A 280 -17.14 -72.91 4.63
#